data_18ef2eb6c479e62958a2ae0e227ad7bd
#
_entry.id   18ef2eb6c479e62958a2ae0e227ad7bd
#
_cell.length_a   1.000
_cell.length_b   1.000
_cell.length_c   1.000
_cell.angle_alpha   90.00
_cell.angle_beta   90.00
_cell.angle_gamma   90.00
#
_symmetry.space_group_name_H-M   'P 1'
#
loop_
_entity.id
_entity.type
_entity.pdbx_description
1 polymer ?
#
loop_
_entity_poly.entity_id
_entity_poly.type
_entity_poly.pdbx_seq_one_letter_code
_entity_poly.pdbx_strand_id
1 'polypeptide(L)'
;ESKSFITNTHYDKYVDTYGSEDHTALFSGPCVILTSRHTVSAAEDFIAMFRTNQRATIIGTATCGTTGTPLMQKLSCGGWMRICSVGYRLMDGTEFIGCGINPDIICEISVDDFVNGYDYVLSKGLEYMRKQRGGAL
;
A
#
# COMPACT_ATOMS: atom_id res chain seq x y z
N GLU A 1 11.63 8.81 -18.44
CA GLU A 1 10.46 9.62 -17.99
C GLU A 1 10.08 9.17 -16.60
N SER A 2 10.03 10.09 -15.64
CA SER A 2 9.55 9.79 -14.30
C SER A 2 8.08 9.42 -14.34
N LYS A 3 7.69 8.28 -13.74
CA LYS A 3 6.30 7.88 -13.65
C LYS A 3 5.71 8.35 -12.34
N SER A 4 4.71 9.20 -12.44
CA SER A 4 3.88 9.57 -11.30
C SER A 4 3.12 8.34 -10.77
N PHE A 5 2.94 8.22 -9.47
CA PHE A 5 2.29 7.06 -8.85
C PHE A 5 1.19 7.40 -7.86
N ILE A 6 1.11 8.64 -7.40
CA ILE A 6 0.04 9.12 -6.53
C ILE A 6 -0.35 10.53 -6.94
N THR A 7 -1.65 10.80 -6.93
CA THR A 7 -2.21 12.15 -6.99
C THR A 7 -2.82 12.47 -5.64
N ASN A 8 -2.48 13.61 -5.06
CA ASN A 8 -3.13 14.10 -3.86
C ASN A 8 -3.94 15.37 -4.13
N THR A 9 -5.02 15.54 -3.37
CA THR A 9 -5.91 16.70 -3.46
C THR A 9 -5.93 17.42 -2.13
N HIS A 10 -5.51 18.67 -2.14
CA HIS A 10 -5.62 19.57 -1.00
C HIS A 10 -6.86 20.45 -1.18
N TYR A 11 -7.92 20.22 -0.39
CA TYR A 11 -9.12 21.06 -0.33
C TYR A 11 -9.70 21.46 -1.70
N ASP A 12 -9.84 20.53 -2.62
CA ASP A 12 -10.43 20.68 -3.96
C ASP A 12 -9.78 21.73 -4.88
N LYS A 13 -8.73 22.39 -4.46
CA LYS A 13 -8.13 23.49 -5.21
C LYS A 13 -6.71 23.22 -5.70
N TYR A 14 -6.09 22.16 -5.22
CA TYR A 14 -4.70 21.88 -5.50
C TYR A 14 -4.47 20.39 -5.67
N VAL A 15 -3.90 20.03 -6.80
CA VAL A 15 -3.55 18.63 -7.13
C VAL A 15 -2.06 18.56 -7.36
N ASP A 16 -1.37 17.83 -6.50
CA ASP A 16 0.02 17.47 -6.68
C ASP A 16 0.16 16.04 -7.16
N THR A 17 1.14 15.80 -8.01
CA THR A 17 1.47 14.48 -8.50
C THR A 17 2.86 14.10 -8.04
N TYR A 18 2.96 13.01 -7.30
CA TYR A 18 4.23 12.49 -6.83
C TYR A 18 4.77 11.46 -7.81
N GLY A 19 6.01 11.60 -8.20
CA GLY A 19 6.73 10.68 -9.06
C GLY A 19 8.15 10.44 -8.54
N SER A 20 8.82 9.45 -9.09
CA SER A 20 10.25 9.26 -8.90
C SER A 20 11.02 10.00 -9.98
N GLU A 21 12.18 10.54 -9.64
CA GLU A 21 13.18 10.91 -10.62
C GLU A 21 13.69 9.66 -11.35
N ASP A 22 14.22 9.84 -12.56
CA ASP A 22 14.79 8.73 -13.33
C ASP A 22 16.04 8.20 -12.64
N HIS A 23 15.86 7.13 -11.87
CA HIS A 23 16.96 6.38 -11.28
C HIS A 23 17.10 5.05 -12.00
N THR A 24 18.34 4.59 -12.16
CA THR A 24 18.61 3.23 -12.62
C THR A 24 17.98 2.23 -11.67
N ALA A 25 17.17 1.32 -12.19
CA ALA A 25 16.54 0.29 -11.38
C ALA A 25 17.60 -0.58 -10.70
N LEU A 26 17.66 -0.54 -9.37
CA LEU A 26 18.64 -1.32 -8.60
C LEU A 26 18.22 -2.78 -8.46
N PHE A 27 16.93 -3.07 -8.54
CA PHE A 27 16.39 -4.42 -8.43
C PHE A 27 15.31 -4.66 -9.47
N SER A 28 15.55 -5.59 -10.40
CA SER A 28 14.64 -5.97 -11.49
C SER A 28 13.95 -7.33 -11.27
N GLY A 29 14.31 -8.07 -10.24
CA GLY A 29 13.76 -9.39 -9.95
C GLY A 29 12.27 -9.35 -9.57
N PRO A 30 11.59 -10.51 -9.52
CA PRO A 30 10.21 -10.59 -9.08
C PRO A 30 10.05 -10.07 -7.65
N CYS A 31 8.94 -9.40 -7.38
CA CYS A 31 8.65 -8.79 -6.09
C CYS A 31 7.23 -9.14 -5.66
N VAL A 32 7.06 -9.46 -4.39
CA VAL A 32 5.77 -9.66 -3.73
C VAL A 32 5.68 -8.72 -2.54
N ILE A 33 4.53 -8.10 -2.36
CA ILE A 33 4.22 -7.29 -1.19
C ILE A 33 3.09 -7.98 -0.43
N LEU A 34 3.31 -8.22 0.86
CA LEU A 34 2.29 -8.79 1.73
C LEU A 34 1.52 -7.68 2.42
N THR A 35 0.20 -7.78 2.41
CA THR A 35 -0.70 -6.76 2.96
C THR A 35 -1.72 -7.32 3.92
N SER A 36 -2.18 -6.48 4.82
CA SER A 36 -3.29 -6.80 5.70
C SER A 36 -4.11 -5.54 6.00
N ARG A 37 -5.27 -5.70 6.63
CA ARG A 37 -6.07 -4.58 7.16
C ARG A 37 -5.32 -3.66 8.14
N HIS A 38 -4.15 -4.08 8.63
CA HIS A 38 -3.28 -3.28 9.49
C HIS A 38 -2.20 -2.52 8.71
N THR A 39 -2.13 -2.72 7.41
CA THR A 39 -1.27 -1.92 6.54
C THR A 39 -1.90 -0.54 6.38
N VAL A 40 -1.20 0.52 6.84
CA VAL A 40 -1.79 1.85 7.00
C VAL A 40 -0.79 2.96 6.65
N SER A 41 -1.30 4.12 6.22
CA SER A 41 -0.54 5.36 6.02
C SER A 41 0.61 5.20 5.01
N ALA A 42 1.84 5.58 5.34
CA ALA A 42 3.00 5.52 4.45
C ALA A 42 3.22 4.12 3.82
N ALA A 43 2.79 3.05 4.49
CA ALA A 43 2.83 1.71 3.91
C ALA A 43 1.84 1.58 2.74
N GLU A 44 0.69 2.25 2.78
CA GLU A 44 -0.26 2.28 1.67
C GLU A 44 0.27 3.11 0.50
N ASP A 45 0.95 4.23 0.81
CA ASP A 45 1.60 5.06 -0.21
C ASP A 45 2.69 4.25 -0.94
N PHE A 46 3.48 3.48 -0.20
CA PHE A 46 4.45 2.55 -0.77
C PHE A 46 3.79 1.51 -1.70
N ILE A 47 2.70 0.89 -1.27
CA ILE A 47 1.96 -0.08 -2.08
C ILE A 47 1.39 0.58 -3.35
N ALA A 48 0.86 1.80 -3.22
CA ALA A 48 0.33 2.57 -4.34
C ALA A 48 1.38 2.78 -5.45
N MET A 49 2.63 3.05 -5.07
CA MET A 49 3.75 3.15 -6.03
C MET A 49 3.96 1.84 -6.81
N PHE A 50 3.99 0.72 -6.11
CA PHE A 50 4.19 -0.59 -6.73
C PHE A 50 2.99 -1.02 -7.58
N ARG A 51 1.77 -0.73 -7.11
CA ARG A 51 0.53 -0.98 -7.85
C ARG A 51 0.50 -0.22 -9.17
N THR A 52 0.72 1.09 -9.14
CA THR A 52 0.71 1.95 -10.33
C THR A 52 1.75 1.52 -11.36
N ASN A 53 2.92 1.10 -10.91
CA ASN A 53 4.00 0.66 -11.80
C ASN A 53 3.95 -0.84 -12.14
N GLN A 54 2.96 -1.56 -11.66
CA GLN A 54 2.82 -3.03 -11.83
C GLN A 54 4.12 -3.77 -11.47
N ARG A 55 4.81 -3.30 -10.44
CA ARG A 55 6.16 -3.73 -10.10
C ARG A 55 6.19 -4.92 -9.14
N ALA A 56 5.11 -5.16 -8.42
CA ALA A 56 4.99 -6.26 -7.48
C ALA A 56 3.61 -6.90 -7.56
N THR A 57 3.52 -8.17 -7.17
CA THR A 57 2.23 -8.82 -6.88
C THR A 57 1.89 -8.59 -5.41
N ILE A 58 0.71 -8.11 -5.15
CA ILE A 58 0.21 -7.81 -3.81
C ILE A 58 -0.60 -9.01 -3.33
N ILE A 59 -0.23 -9.59 -2.19
CA ILE A 59 -0.86 -10.79 -1.60
C ILE A 59 -1.30 -10.49 -0.17
N GLY A 60 -2.51 -10.87 0.19
CA GLY A 60 -3.03 -10.68 1.54
C GLY A 60 -4.48 -10.22 1.55
N THR A 61 -4.81 -9.27 2.42
CA THR A 61 -6.12 -8.60 2.44
C THR A 61 -5.99 -7.13 2.07
N ALA A 62 -7.11 -6.47 1.81
CA ALA A 62 -7.14 -5.03 1.57
C ALA A 62 -6.45 -4.27 2.71
N THR A 63 -5.76 -3.19 2.38
CA THR A 63 -5.14 -2.29 3.36
C THR A 63 -6.20 -1.50 4.14
N CYS A 64 -5.77 -0.72 5.12
CA CYS A 64 -6.69 0.02 5.99
C CYS A 64 -7.47 1.14 5.27
N GLY A 65 -6.89 1.74 4.23
CA GLY A 65 -7.48 2.91 3.58
C GLY A 65 -7.32 4.20 4.39
N THR A 66 -6.28 4.29 5.20
CA THR A 66 -6.05 5.43 6.09
C THR A 66 -4.66 6.01 5.84
N THR A 67 -4.57 6.90 4.88
CA THR A 67 -3.38 7.71 4.61
C THR A 67 -3.78 9.17 4.42
N GLY A 68 -2.81 10.04 4.28
CA GLY A 68 -2.99 11.47 4.10
C GLY A 68 -2.27 12.26 5.18
N THR A 69 -1.63 13.35 4.77
CA THR A 69 -0.87 14.21 5.68
C THR A 69 -1.79 14.73 6.80
N PRO A 70 -1.52 14.42 8.08
CA PRO A 70 -2.39 14.83 9.15
C PRO A 70 -2.22 16.31 9.49
N LEU A 71 -3.35 17.01 9.59
CA LEU A 71 -3.43 18.31 10.25
C LEU A 71 -3.55 18.09 11.76
N MET A 72 -2.69 18.76 12.52
CA MET A 72 -2.74 18.76 13.99
C MET A 72 -3.39 20.04 14.47
N GLN A 73 -4.52 19.92 15.17
CA GLN A 73 -5.25 21.06 15.73
C GLN A 73 -5.30 20.97 17.26
N LYS A 74 -4.82 22.02 17.93
CA LYS A 74 -4.98 22.15 19.38
C LYS A 74 -6.41 22.53 19.73
N LEU A 75 -6.99 21.84 20.68
CA LEU A 75 -8.35 22.08 21.17
C LEU A 75 -8.33 23.03 22.37
N SER A 76 -9.43 23.77 22.58
CA SER A 76 -9.57 24.69 23.72
C SER A 76 -9.49 23.99 25.09
N CYS A 77 -9.83 22.70 25.15
CA CYS A 77 -9.71 21.88 26.36
C CYS A 77 -8.26 21.42 26.66
N GLY A 78 -7.27 21.85 25.87
CA GLY A 78 -5.86 21.46 26.02
C GLY A 78 -5.46 20.19 25.30
N GLY A 79 -6.41 19.45 24.74
CA GLY A 79 -6.14 18.26 23.90
C GLY A 79 -5.71 18.61 22.49
N TRP A 80 -5.45 17.58 21.71
CA TRP A 80 -5.09 17.69 20.29
C TRP A 80 -6.04 16.83 19.45
N MET A 81 -6.37 17.33 18.27
CA MET A 81 -7.09 16.61 17.25
C MET A 81 -6.16 16.39 16.04
N ARG A 82 -6.22 15.19 15.47
CA ARG A 82 -5.48 14.82 14.26
C ARG A 82 -6.46 14.43 13.18
N ILE A 83 -6.40 15.10 12.04
CA ILE A 83 -7.30 14.86 10.91
C ILE A 83 -6.45 14.70 9.66
N CYS A 84 -6.71 13.66 8.86
CA CYS A 84 -6.14 13.57 7.51
C CYS A 84 -6.72 14.71 6.66
N SER A 85 -5.83 15.49 6.06
CA SER A 85 -6.20 16.70 5.30
C SER A 85 -5.96 16.58 3.81
N VAL A 86 -5.40 15.46 3.37
CA VAL A 86 -5.05 15.19 1.98
C VAL A 86 -5.72 13.91 1.51
N GLY A 87 -6.42 13.98 0.40
CA GLY A 87 -6.94 12.81 -0.30
C GLY A 87 -5.94 12.26 -1.29
N TYR A 88 -5.76 10.96 -1.32
CA TYR A 88 -4.88 10.26 -2.26
C TYR A 88 -5.68 9.39 -3.23
N ARG A 89 -5.22 9.36 -4.48
CA ARG A 89 -5.76 8.49 -5.54
C ARG A 89 -4.60 7.85 -6.29
N LEU A 90 -4.81 6.65 -6.80
CA LEU A 90 -3.92 6.03 -7.77
C LEU A 90 -3.95 6.84 -9.09
N MET A 91 -2.97 6.64 -9.95
CA MET A 91 -2.89 7.36 -11.23
C MET A 91 -4.03 7.03 -12.21
N ASP A 92 -4.68 5.90 -12.03
CA ASP A 92 -5.89 5.51 -12.78
C ASP A 92 -7.18 6.16 -12.23
N GLY A 93 -7.05 7.00 -11.19
CA GLY A 93 -8.17 7.67 -10.53
C GLY A 93 -8.83 6.85 -9.42
N THR A 94 -8.38 5.62 -9.17
CA THR A 94 -8.94 4.78 -8.11
C THR A 94 -8.71 5.41 -6.74
N GLU A 95 -9.78 5.62 -6.00
CA GLU A 95 -9.72 6.05 -4.61
C GLU A 95 -9.47 4.84 -3.71
N PHE A 96 -8.57 4.98 -2.75
CA PHE A 96 -8.30 3.95 -1.76
C PHE A 96 -8.46 4.42 -0.30
N ILE A 97 -8.70 5.72 -0.11
CA ILE A 97 -9.04 6.27 1.21
C ILE A 97 -10.40 5.72 1.64
N GLY A 98 -10.46 5.15 2.83
CA GLY A 98 -11.69 4.57 3.41
C GLY A 98 -12.00 3.14 2.97
N CYS A 99 -11.38 2.64 1.90
CA CYS A 99 -11.61 1.26 1.42
C CYS A 99 -10.33 0.41 1.32
N GLY A 100 -9.18 1.06 1.30
CA GLY A 100 -7.88 0.40 1.16
C GLY A 100 -7.53 -0.02 -0.28
N ILE A 101 -6.29 -0.47 -0.45
CA ILE A 101 -5.79 -1.03 -1.70
C ILE A 101 -6.03 -2.54 -1.67
N ASN A 102 -6.80 -3.05 -2.62
CA ASN A 102 -7.07 -4.49 -2.73
C ASN A 102 -5.83 -5.25 -3.19
N PRO A 103 -5.56 -6.44 -2.66
CA PRO A 103 -4.49 -7.30 -3.17
C PRO A 103 -4.84 -7.92 -4.52
N ASP A 104 -3.84 -8.41 -5.25
CA ASP A 104 -4.01 -9.19 -6.47
C ASP A 104 -4.42 -10.64 -6.15
N ILE A 105 -3.92 -11.15 -5.01
CA ILE A 105 -4.24 -12.48 -4.50
C ILE A 105 -4.74 -12.33 -3.08
N ILE A 106 -6.03 -12.60 -2.89
CA ILE A 106 -6.64 -12.55 -1.56
C ILE A 106 -6.16 -13.75 -0.75
N CYS A 107 -5.64 -13.48 0.42
CA CYS A 107 -5.12 -14.49 1.35
C CYS A 107 -5.22 -13.95 2.77
N GLU A 108 -5.90 -14.66 3.63
CA GLU A 108 -6.13 -14.26 5.02
C GLU A 108 -5.67 -15.36 5.97
N ILE A 109 -5.07 -14.95 7.09
CA ILE A 109 -4.65 -15.86 8.15
C ILE A 109 -5.88 -16.34 8.91
N SER A 110 -6.00 -17.64 9.14
CA SER A 110 -7.06 -18.21 9.97
C SER A 110 -6.71 -18.08 11.46
N VAL A 111 -7.72 -18.29 12.32
CA VAL A 111 -7.51 -18.35 13.77
C VAL A 111 -6.56 -19.49 14.14
N ASP A 112 -6.73 -20.65 13.49
CA ASP A 112 -5.88 -21.81 13.73
C ASP A 112 -4.43 -21.56 13.32
N ASP A 113 -4.20 -20.90 12.16
CA ASP A 113 -2.86 -20.49 11.74
C ASP A 113 -2.22 -19.58 12.78
N PHE A 114 -2.97 -18.56 13.25
CA PHE A 114 -2.49 -17.62 14.23
C PHE A 114 -2.12 -18.28 15.55
N VAL A 115 -2.98 -19.16 16.06
CA VAL A 115 -2.74 -19.91 17.32
C VAL A 115 -1.52 -20.83 17.20
N ASN A 116 -1.30 -21.43 16.04
CA ASN A 116 -0.15 -22.30 15.78
C ASN A 116 1.12 -21.54 15.36
N GLY A 117 1.08 -20.20 15.30
CA GLY A 117 2.21 -19.38 14.88
C GLY A 117 2.58 -19.55 13.42
N TYR A 118 1.63 -19.96 12.58
CA TYR A 118 1.85 -20.16 11.15
C TYR A 118 1.45 -18.91 10.35
N ASP A 119 2.42 -18.31 9.64
CA ASP A 119 2.15 -17.20 8.74
C ASP A 119 1.75 -17.70 7.35
N TYR A 120 0.44 -17.92 7.21
CA TYR A 120 -0.14 -18.39 5.94
C TYR A 120 0.08 -17.42 4.79
N VAL A 121 0.01 -16.09 5.05
CA VAL A 121 0.21 -15.06 4.02
C VAL A 121 1.64 -15.08 3.51
N LEU A 122 2.62 -15.14 4.41
CA LEU A 122 4.03 -15.29 4.04
C LEU A 122 4.27 -16.58 3.25
N SER A 123 3.68 -17.69 3.69
CA SER A 123 3.79 -18.98 2.98
C SER A 123 3.28 -18.89 1.54
N LYS A 124 2.14 -18.21 1.32
CA LYS A 124 1.60 -17.95 -0.02
C LYS A 124 2.50 -17.06 -0.86
N GLY A 125 3.07 -16.03 -0.28
CA GLY A 125 4.06 -15.18 -0.94
C GLY A 125 5.28 -15.97 -1.41
N LEU A 126 5.82 -16.82 -0.55
CA LEU A 126 6.97 -17.68 -0.88
C LEU A 126 6.62 -18.71 -1.96
N GLU A 127 5.43 -19.32 -1.90
CA GLU A 127 4.94 -20.24 -2.93
C GLU A 127 4.86 -19.54 -4.30
N TYR A 128 4.28 -18.34 -4.32
CA TYR A 128 4.20 -17.52 -5.53
C TYR A 128 5.58 -17.22 -6.11
N MET A 129 6.52 -16.77 -5.28
CA MET A 129 7.89 -16.45 -5.68
C MET A 129 8.64 -17.66 -6.25
N ARG A 130 8.46 -18.84 -5.66
CA ARG A 130 9.07 -20.09 -6.18
C ARG A 130 8.56 -20.42 -7.57
N LYS A 131 7.24 -20.27 -7.82
CA LYS A 131 6.65 -20.48 -9.15
C LYS A 131 7.21 -19.51 -10.19
N GLN A 132 7.39 -18.23 -9.82
CA GLN A 132 7.97 -17.23 -10.74
C GLN A 132 9.43 -17.50 -11.10
N ARG A 133 10.18 -18.17 -10.24
CA ARG A 133 11.57 -18.56 -10.49
C ARG A 133 11.73 -19.88 -11.23
N GLY A 134 10.68 -20.49 -11.75
CA GLY A 134 10.74 -21.74 -12.49
C GLY A 134 10.95 -22.98 -11.62
N GLY A 135 10.51 -22.94 -10.38
CA GLY A 135 10.50 -24.11 -9.50
C GLY A 135 11.87 -24.56 -8.95
N ALA A 136 12.92 -23.76 -9.18
CA ALA A 136 14.26 -24.07 -8.66
C ALA A 136 14.53 -23.28 -7.37
N LEU A 137 14.22 -23.87 -6.24
CA LEU A 137 14.85 -23.68 -4.92
C LEU A 137 14.81 -25.01 -4.18
#